data_1e944cc6343421894495b51f2d5c1e71
#
_entry.id   1e944cc6343421894495b51f2d5c1e71
#
_cell.length_a   1.000
_cell.length_b   1.000
_cell.length_c   1.000
_cell.angle_alpha   90.00
_cell.angle_beta   90.00
_cell.angle_gamma   90.00
#
_symmetry.space_group_name_H-M   'P 1'
#
loop_
_entity.id
_entity.type
_entity.pdbx_description
1 polymer ?
#
loop_
_entity_poly.entity_id
_entity_poly.type
_entity_poly.pdbx_seq_one_letter_code
_entity_poly.pdbx_strand_id
1 'polypeptide(L)'
;FDTEYRQVNKDSDHIADFSFNRTKGVLDNNSVTKSHFFSNSKFDLDLNNFDFGKIDLQIQQTSNKTYLKTYNLNSPIINNTSTLNSFLNFEASNENLSIKTDFEIFEDLSKSDTDKYEYIFPNFELVKKINTQNEINGDLLFKTNATKRQYNTNVNETSIINDILYESNNLFSKSGILNKYNFIVKNVIILKMLISLILGGISGKILTL
;
A
#
# COMPACT_ATOMS: atom_id res chain seq x y z
N PHE A 1 27.26 -16.84 -3.82
CA PHE A 1 27.08 -16.33 -2.46
C PHE A 1 25.58 -16.11 -2.23
N ASP A 2 25.07 -16.68 -1.17
CA ASP A 2 23.67 -16.61 -0.78
C ASP A 2 23.63 -16.52 0.75
N THR A 3 22.87 -15.56 1.30
CA THR A 3 22.84 -15.28 2.74
C THR A 3 21.48 -14.78 3.17
N GLU A 4 20.98 -15.37 4.25
CA GLU A 4 19.79 -14.89 4.96
C GLU A 4 20.21 -14.31 6.32
N TYR A 5 19.64 -13.18 6.69
CA TYR A 5 19.77 -12.51 7.96
C TYR A 5 18.42 -12.40 8.65
N ARG A 6 18.35 -12.76 9.92
CA ARG A 6 17.16 -12.61 10.76
C ARG A 6 17.55 -11.99 12.10
N GLN A 7 16.77 -11.01 12.51
CA GLN A 7 16.90 -10.38 13.82
C GLN A 7 15.51 -10.09 14.39
N VAL A 8 15.31 -10.48 15.64
CA VAL A 8 14.10 -10.19 16.41
C VAL A 8 14.53 -9.40 17.63
N ASN A 9 13.95 -8.23 17.81
CA ASN A 9 14.10 -7.38 18.99
C ASN A 9 12.75 -7.26 19.69
N LYS A 10 12.73 -6.55 20.84
CA LYS A 10 11.48 -6.32 21.58
C LYS A 10 10.39 -5.65 20.74
N ASP A 11 10.76 -4.64 19.98
CA ASP A 11 9.83 -3.76 19.26
C ASP A 11 10.10 -3.77 17.74
N SER A 12 10.85 -4.78 17.22
CA SER A 12 11.11 -4.89 15.79
C SER A 12 11.54 -6.29 15.36
N ASP A 13 11.10 -6.68 14.16
CA ASP A 13 11.48 -7.90 13.48
C ASP A 13 12.08 -7.57 12.11
N HIS A 14 13.21 -8.22 11.78
CA HIS A 14 13.92 -8.00 10.54
C HIS A 14 14.28 -9.34 9.89
N ILE A 15 14.02 -9.45 8.60
CA ILE A 15 14.52 -10.52 7.76
C ILE A 15 15.07 -9.91 6.47
N ALA A 16 16.25 -10.34 6.06
CA ALA A 16 16.82 -9.98 4.78
C ALA A 16 17.44 -11.22 4.12
N ASP A 17 17.25 -11.32 2.82
CA ASP A 17 17.75 -12.39 1.98
C ASP A 17 18.44 -11.76 0.77
N PHE A 18 19.70 -12.05 0.56
CA PHE A 18 20.45 -11.52 -0.55
C PHE A 18 21.41 -12.53 -1.16
N SER A 19 21.50 -12.49 -2.45
CA SER A 19 22.38 -13.37 -3.22
C SER A 19 23.10 -12.64 -4.33
N PHE A 20 24.27 -13.08 -4.64
CA PHE A 20 25.10 -12.54 -5.69
C PHE A 20 25.80 -13.68 -6.42
N ASN A 21 25.62 -13.78 -7.73
CA ASN A 21 26.27 -14.73 -8.59
C ASN A 21 26.82 -14.03 -9.84
N ARG A 22 28.09 -14.27 -10.15
CA ARG A 22 28.75 -13.76 -11.35
C ARG A 22 29.15 -14.92 -12.24
N THR A 23 28.51 -15.04 -13.41
CA THR A 23 28.84 -16.04 -14.43
C THR A 23 29.57 -15.40 -15.59
N LYS A 24 30.67 -15.99 -16.06
CA LYS A 24 31.28 -15.64 -17.34
C LYS A 24 30.51 -16.33 -18.47
N GLY A 25 30.12 -15.58 -19.49
CA GLY A 25 29.59 -16.16 -20.72
C GLY A 25 30.65 -17.04 -21.42
N VAL A 26 30.24 -18.20 -21.91
CA VAL A 26 31.16 -19.16 -22.56
C VAL A 26 31.64 -18.66 -23.94
N LEU A 27 30.89 -17.80 -24.59
CA LEU A 27 31.14 -17.29 -25.94
C LEU A 27 31.56 -15.81 -26.00
N ASP A 28 31.13 -15.03 -25.01
CA ASP A 28 31.49 -13.63 -24.86
C ASP A 28 32.21 -13.45 -23.52
N ASN A 29 33.33 -12.73 -23.51
CA ASN A 29 34.05 -12.37 -22.29
C ASN A 29 33.20 -11.47 -21.33
N ASN A 30 31.91 -11.30 -21.63
CA ASN A 30 30.98 -10.51 -20.83
C ASN A 30 30.54 -11.29 -19.57
N SER A 31 30.85 -10.78 -18.42
CA SER A 31 30.34 -11.33 -17.16
C SER A 31 28.94 -10.81 -16.89
N VAL A 32 28.00 -11.71 -16.69
CA VAL A 32 26.62 -11.37 -16.25
C VAL A 32 26.53 -11.56 -14.73
N THR A 33 26.20 -10.49 -14.04
CA THR A 33 25.89 -10.54 -12.62
C THR A 33 24.42 -10.80 -12.43
N LYS A 34 24.09 -11.77 -11.57
CA LYS A 34 22.73 -12.10 -11.17
C LYS A 34 22.64 -11.99 -9.65
N SER A 35 21.76 -11.16 -9.18
CA SER A 35 21.60 -10.87 -7.76
C SER A 35 20.14 -10.60 -7.38
N HIS A 36 19.83 -10.80 -6.13
CA HIS A 36 18.60 -10.31 -5.53
C HIS A 36 18.92 -9.67 -4.16
N PHE A 37 17.98 -8.80 -3.75
CA PHE A 37 17.90 -8.28 -2.40
C PHE A 37 16.43 -8.25 -1.99
N PHE A 38 16.09 -8.98 -0.95
CA PHE A 38 14.78 -9.01 -0.34
C PHE A 38 14.91 -8.70 1.13
N SER A 39 14.09 -7.81 1.64
CA SER A 39 14.03 -7.54 3.06
C SER A 39 12.60 -7.23 3.50
N ASN A 40 12.26 -7.63 4.72
CA ASN A 40 11.08 -7.19 5.42
C ASN A 40 11.47 -6.77 6.83
N SER A 41 11.01 -5.61 7.25
CA SER A 41 11.29 -5.02 8.56
C SER A 41 9.99 -4.48 9.15
N LYS A 42 9.65 -4.95 10.34
CA LYS A 42 8.47 -4.52 11.10
C LYS A 42 8.93 -3.82 12.35
N PHE A 43 8.28 -2.71 12.67
CA PHE A 43 8.55 -1.90 13.85
C PHE A 43 7.24 -1.63 14.57
N ASP A 44 7.20 -1.96 15.85
CA ASP A 44 6.15 -1.51 16.75
C ASP A 44 6.53 -0.14 17.29
N LEU A 45 5.60 0.81 17.23
CA LEU A 45 5.84 2.21 17.61
C LEU A 45 5.09 2.55 18.88
N ASP A 46 5.81 3.10 19.85
CA ASP A 46 5.20 3.72 21.03
C ASP A 46 4.92 5.20 20.73
N LEU A 47 3.66 5.51 20.44
CA LEU A 47 3.19 6.84 20.05
C LEU A 47 2.30 7.41 21.17
N ASN A 48 2.68 8.54 21.76
CA ASN A 48 2.03 9.13 22.94
C ASN A 48 0.50 9.27 22.90
N ASN A 49 -0.11 9.32 21.71
CA ASN A 49 -1.55 9.53 21.54
C ASN A 49 -2.27 8.35 20.87
N PHE A 50 -1.58 7.23 20.70
CA PHE A 50 -2.12 6.04 20.04
C PHE A 50 -1.86 4.82 20.91
N ASP A 51 -2.83 3.91 20.93
CA ASP A 51 -2.74 2.62 21.65
C ASP A 51 -1.98 1.58 20.83
N PHE A 52 -1.93 1.81 19.53
CA PHE A 52 -1.25 0.97 18.55
C PHE A 52 -0.53 1.82 17.52
N GLY A 53 0.70 1.46 17.20
CA GLY A 53 1.49 2.05 16.12
C GLY A 53 2.39 1.02 15.50
N LYS A 54 2.47 0.99 14.15
CA LYS A 54 3.29 0.04 13.41
C LYS A 54 3.79 0.62 12.10
N ILE A 55 5.04 0.27 11.77
CA ILE A 55 5.60 0.40 10.42
C ILE A 55 5.97 -0.99 9.90
N ASP A 56 5.62 -1.28 8.64
CA ASP A 56 6.07 -2.47 7.92
C ASP A 56 6.71 -2.03 6.61
N LEU A 57 7.99 -2.33 6.43
CA LEU A 57 8.79 -1.99 5.26
C LEU A 57 9.21 -3.28 4.57
N GLN A 58 8.89 -3.41 3.29
CA GLN A 58 9.37 -4.51 2.45
C GLN A 58 10.06 -3.96 1.21
N ILE A 59 11.21 -4.54 0.88
CA ILE A 59 11.96 -4.24 -0.34
C ILE A 59 12.19 -5.56 -1.08
N GLN A 60 11.82 -5.61 -2.35
CA GLN A 60 12.09 -6.74 -3.24
C GLN A 60 12.73 -6.22 -4.52
N GLN A 61 13.92 -6.67 -4.81
CA GLN A 61 14.67 -6.29 -6.00
C GLN A 61 15.45 -7.48 -6.58
N THR A 62 15.42 -7.61 -7.92
CA THR A 62 16.23 -8.58 -8.65
C THR A 62 17.01 -7.91 -9.78
N SER A 63 18.18 -8.44 -10.12
CA SER A 63 19.03 -7.92 -11.20
C SER A 63 18.46 -8.18 -12.59
N ASN A 64 17.59 -9.17 -12.75
CA ASN A 64 16.91 -9.44 -14.02
C ASN A 64 15.56 -10.16 -13.80
N LYS A 65 14.67 -10.02 -14.79
CA LYS A 65 13.30 -10.51 -14.77
C LYS A 65 13.14 -12.03 -14.74
N THR A 66 14.15 -12.79 -15.15
CA THR A 66 14.10 -14.27 -15.16
C THR A 66 14.76 -14.89 -13.94
N TYR A 67 15.34 -14.09 -13.05
CA TYR A 67 16.13 -14.54 -11.92
C TYR A 67 15.39 -15.52 -11.03
N LEU A 68 14.19 -15.16 -10.57
CA LEU A 68 13.39 -16.00 -9.65
C LEU A 68 12.99 -17.33 -10.27
N LYS A 69 12.62 -17.33 -11.57
CA LYS A 69 12.24 -18.56 -12.29
C LYS A 69 13.45 -19.47 -12.55
N THR A 70 14.61 -18.87 -12.81
CA THR A 70 15.84 -19.64 -13.14
C THR A 70 16.41 -20.35 -11.92
N TYR A 71 16.36 -19.72 -10.76
CA TYR A 71 17.02 -20.26 -9.55
C TYR A 71 16.08 -20.96 -8.59
N ASN A 72 14.76 -20.93 -8.86
CA ASN A 72 13.72 -21.54 -8.01
C ASN A 72 13.93 -21.20 -6.51
N LEU A 73 14.14 -19.94 -6.23
CA LEU A 73 14.47 -19.45 -4.89
C LEU A 73 13.31 -19.69 -3.92
N ASN A 74 13.64 -20.24 -2.77
CA ASN A 74 12.71 -20.45 -1.66
C ASN A 74 13.01 -19.41 -0.58
N SER A 75 12.57 -18.16 -0.79
CA SER A 75 12.70 -17.10 0.20
C SER A 75 11.39 -16.89 0.95
N PRO A 76 11.42 -16.73 2.28
CA PRO A 76 10.20 -16.47 3.07
C PRO A 76 9.56 -15.11 2.78
N ILE A 77 10.26 -14.23 2.06
CA ILE A 77 9.79 -12.87 1.72
C ILE A 77 9.04 -12.87 0.38
N ILE A 78 9.31 -13.84 -0.50
CA ILE A 78 8.73 -13.90 -1.84
C ILE A 78 7.49 -14.78 -1.84
N ASN A 79 6.37 -14.19 -2.24
CA ASN A 79 5.11 -14.90 -2.43
C ASN A 79 4.80 -15.20 -3.91
N ASN A 80 5.48 -14.51 -4.84
CA ASN A 80 5.23 -14.61 -6.26
C ASN A 80 6.54 -14.51 -7.07
N THR A 81 6.74 -15.41 -8.01
CA THR A 81 7.94 -15.42 -8.89
C THR A 81 7.80 -14.53 -10.12
N SER A 82 6.64 -13.95 -10.34
CA SER A 82 6.35 -13.11 -11.52
C SER A 82 6.18 -11.63 -11.17
N THR A 83 5.94 -11.31 -9.90
CA THR A 83 5.70 -9.93 -9.45
C THR A 83 6.48 -9.69 -8.16
N LEU A 84 7.25 -8.61 -8.12
CA LEU A 84 7.88 -8.09 -6.91
C LEU A 84 6.98 -7.02 -6.31
N ASN A 85 6.88 -7.00 -4.98
CA ASN A 85 6.15 -5.98 -4.24
C ASN A 85 7.05 -5.36 -3.18
N SER A 86 7.35 -4.07 -3.33
CA SER A 86 8.03 -3.27 -2.32
C SER A 86 7.04 -2.29 -1.72
N PHE A 87 7.00 -2.18 -0.39
CA PHE A 87 6.03 -1.32 0.27
C PHE A 87 6.56 -0.71 1.57
N LEU A 88 5.96 0.40 1.96
CA LEU A 88 6.05 1.02 3.27
C LEU A 88 4.64 1.24 3.79
N ASN A 89 4.24 0.51 4.82
CA ASN A 89 2.94 0.64 5.47
C ASN A 89 3.13 1.29 6.83
N PHE A 90 2.28 2.25 7.14
CA PHE A 90 2.16 2.86 8.45
C PHE A 90 0.74 2.71 8.98
N GLU A 91 0.59 2.28 10.20
CA GLU A 91 -0.69 2.19 10.89
C GLU A 91 -0.57 2.75 12.31
N ALA A 92 -1.51 3.60 12.70
CA ALA A 92 -1.63 4.07 14.08
C ALA A 92 -3.11 4.20 14.45
N SER A 93 -3.47 3.74 15.65
CA SER A 93 -4.86 3.80 16.09
C SER A 93 -4.98 3.97 17.60
N ASN A 94 -6.06 4.63 17.98
CA ASN A 94 -6.60 4.66 19.34
C ASN A 94 -8.13 4.48 19.29
N GLU A 95 -8.80 4.59 20.42
CA GLU A 95 -10.26 4.41 20.53
C GLU A 95 -11.06 5.28 19.54
N ASN A 96 -10.58 6.49 19.20
CA ASN A 96 -11.33 7.48 18.43
C ASN A 96 -10.75 7.79 17.05
N LEU A 97 -9.52 7.36 16.77
CA LEU A 97 -8.81 7.69 15.54
C LEU A 97 -8.01 6.49 15.03
N SER A 98 -8.19 6.14 13.77
CA SER A 98 -7.36 5.18 13.05
C SER A 98 -6.83 5.82 11.78
N ILE A 99 -5.54 5.69 11.57
CA ILE A 99 -4.82 6.20 10.39
C ILE A 99 -4.04 5.04 9.79
N LYS A 100 -4.20 4.82 8.48
CA LYS A 100 -3.39 3.90 7.68
C LYS A 100 -2.88 4.61 6.46
N THR A 101 -1.63 4.37 6.11
CA THR A 101 -1.08 4.84 4.84
C THR A 101 -0.10 3.83 4.29
N ASP A 102 -0.26 3.52 3.01
CA ASP A 102 0.52 2.55 2.29
C ASP A 102 1.16 3.21 1.08
N PHE A 103 2.42 2.91 0.85
CA PHE A 103 3.16 3.26 -0.35
C PHE A 103 3.64 1.96 -0.97
N GLU A 104 3.24 1.66 -2.20
CA GLU A 104 3.53 0.38 -2.83
C GLU A 104 4.10 0.55 -4.23
N ILE A 105 5.06 -0.30 -4.56
CA ILE A 105 5.65 -0.44 -5.88
C ILE A 105 5.54 -1.90 -6.29
N PHE A 106 4.77 -2.15 -7.34
CA PHE A 106 4.70 -3.45 -7.98
C PHE A 106 5.59 -3.46 -9.23
N GLU A 107 6.40 -4.49 -9.38
CA GLU A 107 7.19 -4.75 -10.59
C GLU A 107 6.77 -6.09 -11.19
N ASP A 108 6.13 -6.05 -12.37
CA ASP A 108 5.75 -7.23 -13.15
C ASP A 108 6.96 -7.68 -13.98
N LEU A 109 7.59 -8.77 -13.57
CA LEU A 109 8.77 -9.33 -14.22
C LEU A 109 8.47 -9.94 -15.61
N SER A 110 7.21 -10.12 -15.98
CA SER A 110 6.81 -10.63 -17.29
C SER A 110 6.78 -9.54 -18.35
N LYS A 111 6.66 -8.27 -17.94
CA LYS A 111 6.60 -7.11 -18.82
C LYS A 111 7.98 -6.51 -19.08
N SER A 112 8.08 -5.68 -20.11
CA SER A 112 9.27 -4.92 -20.46
C SER A 112 9.03 -3.43 -20.26
N ASP A 113 10.13 -2.69 -20.12
CA ASP A 113 10.17 -1.24 -20.07
C ASP A 113 9.35 -0.61 -18.92
N THR A 114 8.75 0.51 -19.16
CA THR A 114 8.05 1.31 -18.16
C THR A 114 6.72 0.71 -17.72
N ASP A 115 6.12 -0.15 -18.54
CA ASP A 115 4.83 -0.80 -18.23
C ASP A 115 4.93 -1.87 -17.14
N LYS A 116 6.14 -2.24 -16.76
CA LYS A 116 6.38 -3.22 -15.69
C LYS A 116 6.08 -2.68 -14.29
N TYR A 117 6.07 -1.36 -14.11
CA TYR A 117 5.87 -0.74 -12.80
C TYR A 117 4.46 -0.21 -12.60
N GLU A 118 3.95 -0.47 -11.41
CA GLU A 118 2.75 0.16 -10.87
C GLU A 118 3.10 0.78 -9.52
N TYR A 119 2.71 2.02 -9.32
CA TYR A 119 2.94 2.78 -8.11
C TYR A 119 1.61 3.15 -7.46
N ILE A 120 1.48 2.91 -6.16
CA ILE A 120 0.39 3.41 -5.33
C ILE A 120 1.00 4.33 -4.29
N PHE A 121 0.86 5.66 -4.48
CA PHE A 121 1.49 6.69 -3.66
C PHE A 121 0.58 7.89 -3.42
N PRO A 122 -0.07 8.00 -2.25
CA PRO A 122 -0.32 6.97 -1.24
C PRO A 122 -1.62 6.20 -1.49
N ASN A 123 -1.84 5.14 -0.73
CA ASN A 123 -3.15 4.67 -0.33
C ASN A 123 -3.34 5.09 1.14
N PHE A 124 -4.29 5.97 1.42
CA PHE A 124 -4.50 6.58 2.72
C PHE A 124 -5.91 6.33 3.23
N GLU A 125 -6.04 5.88 4.45
CA GLU A 125 -7.31 5.72 5.14
C GLU A 125 -7.26 6.44 6.50
N LEU A 126 -8.28 7.23 6.78
CA LEU A 126 -8.51 7.83 8.09
C LEU A 126 -9.94 7.52 8.53
N VAL A 127 -10.08 7.04 9.75
CA VAL A 127 -11.37 6.84 10.41
C VAL A 127 -11.33 7.59 11.74
N LYS A 128 -12.26 8.53 11.93
CA LYS A 128 -12.37 9.32 13.16
C LYS A 128 -13.77 9.24 13.75
N LYS A 129 -13.87 8.80 15.00
CA LYS A 129 -15.08 8.92 15.79
C LYS A 129 -15.18 10.36 16.31
N ILE A 130 -16.28 11.03 15.99
CA ILE A 130 -16.55 12.40 16.43
C ILE A 130 -17.32 12.33 17.74
N ASN A 131 -16.71 12.84 18.80
CA ASN A 131 -17.38 12.94 20.09
C ASN A 131 -18.38 14.10 20.06
N THR A 132 -19.66 13.78 20.14
CA THR A 132 -20.77 14.74 20.09
C THR A 132 -21.19 15.25 21.47
N GLN A 133 -20.46 14.91 22.54
CA GLN A 133 -20.76 15.31 23.93
C GLN A 133 -22.22 15.03 24.35
N ASN A 134 -22.82 13.95 23.87
CA ASN A 134 -24.22 13.56 24.06
C ASN A 134 -25.27 14.50 23.43
N GLU A 135 -24.89 15.45 22.61
CA GLU A 135 -25.85 16.29 21.87
C GLU A 135 -26.61 15.47 20.80
N ILE A 136 -25.99 14.41 20.31
CA ILE A 136 -26.60 13.49 19.33
C ILE A 136 -26.72 12.10 19.94
N ASN A 137 -27.91 11.50 19.86
CA ASN A 137 -28.17 10.15 20.39
C ASN A 137 -27.68 9.09 19.40
N GLY A 138 -26.37 8.85 19.35
CA GLY A 138 -25.72 7.91 18.47
C GLY A 138 -24.25 8.22 18.23
N ASP A 139 -23.63 7.44 17.37
CA ASP A 139 -22.23 7.58 16.97
C ASP A 139 -22.11 8.31 15.64
N LEU A 140 -21.20 9.25 15.55
CA LEU A 140 -20.83 9.94 14.32
C LEU A 140 -19.39 9.60 13.92
N LEU A 141 -19.23 9.03 12.72
CA LEU A 141 -17.93 8.63 12.18
C LEU A 141 -17.62 9.42 10.92
N PHE A 142 -16.41 9.91 10.81
CA PHE A 142 -15.85 10.46 9.59
C PHE A 142 -14.83 9.48 9.03
N LYS A 143 -14.96 9.12 7.74
CA LYS A 143 -14.01 8.29 7.02
C LYS A 143 -13.50 9.01 5.80
N THR A 144 -12.21 8.95 5.55
CA THR A 144 -11.58 9.41 4.32
C THR A 144 -10.71 8.29 3.77
N ASN A 145 -10.92 7.97 2.49
CA ASN A 145 -10.02 7.11 1.72
C ASN A 145 -9.48 7.92 0.54
N ALA A 146 -8.17 7.99 0.41
CA ALA A 146 -7.51 8.68 -0.69
C ALA A 146 -6.47 7.76 -1.31
N THR A 147 -6.55 7.53 -2.62
CA THR A 147 -5.62 6.69 -3.35
C THR A 147 -5.11 7.45 -4.57
N LYS A 148 -3.79 7.43 -4.76
CA LYS A 148 -3.15 7.87 -5.99
C LYS A 148 -2.39 6.70 -6.59
N ARG A 149 -2.74 6.33 -7.82
CA ARG A 149 -2.17 5.20 -8.54
C ARG A 149 -1.62 5.64 -9.88
N GLN A 150 -0.44 5.15 -10.22
CA GLN A 150 0.16 5.32 -11.54
C GLN A 150 0.48 3.95 -12.13
N TYR A 151 0.01 3.66 -13.34
CA TYR A 151 0.17 2.39 -14.02
C TYR A 151 0.17 2.57 -15.55
N ASN A 152 0.54 1.51 -16.28
CA ASN A 152 0.52 1.48 -17.75
C ASN A 152 1.12 2.73 -18.38
N THR A 153 2.38 2.98 -18.03
CA THR A 153 3.29 3.97 -18.62
C THR A 153 2.85 5.42 -18.48
N ASN A 154 1.67 5.83 -18.24
CA ASN A 154 1.31 7.25 -18.11
C ASN A 154 -0.12 7.47 -17.58
N VAL A 155 -0.76 6.43 -17.05
CA VAL A 155 -2.08 6.58 -16.49
C VAL A 155 -1.95 6.94 -15.01
N ASN A 156 -2.39 8.14 -14.65
CA ASN A 156 -2.51 8.57 -13.26
C ASN A 156 -3.99 8.61 -12.89
N GLU A 157 -4.30 7.96 -11.78
CA GLU A 157 -5.65 7.95 -11.21
C GLU A 157 -5.56 8.38 -9.75
N THR A 158 -6.40 9.32 -9.37
CA THR A 158 -6.54 9.77 -7.99
C THR A 158 -8.00 9.67 -7.60
N SER A 159 -8.27 9.01 -6.49
CA SER A 159 -9.60 8.95 -5.91
C SER A 159 -9.57 9.44 -4.47
N ILE A 160 -10.56 10.23 -4.08
CA ILE A 160 -10.78 10.67 -2.71
C ILE A 160 -12.25 10.41 -2.39
N ILE A 161 -12.48 9.63 -1.35
CA ILE A 161 -13.83 9.29 -0.90
C ILE A 161 -13.95 9.73 0.56
N ASN A 162 -14.92 10.61 0.82
CA ASN A 162 -15.22 11.06 2.18
C ASN A 162 -16.63 10.63 2.55
N ASP A 163 -16.76 9.92 3.67
CA ASP A 163 -18.02 9.44 4.20
C ASP A 163 -18.23 10.03 5.60
N ILE A 164 -19.42 10.54 5.85
CA ILE A 164 -19.93 10.85 7.18
C ILE A 164 -21.02 9.85 7.49
N LEU A 165 -20.80 9.03 8.50
CA LEU A 165 -21.75 8.00 8.93
C LEU A 165 -22.30 8.38 10.29
N TYR A 166 -23.61 8.37 10.39
CA TYR A 166 -24.33 8.49 11.67
C TYR A 166 -25.10 7.19 11.92
N GLU A 167 -24.95 6.65 13.12
CA GLU A 167 -25.65 5.48 13.59
C GLU A 167 -26.32 5.79 14.93
N SER A 168 -27.67 5.82 14.96
CA SER A 168 -28.39 6.10 16.18
C SER A 168 -28.24 4.97 17.20
N ASN A 169 -28.33 5.30 18.48
CA ASN A 169 -28.57 4.29 19.51
C ASN A 169 -29.92 3.58 19.27
N ASN A 170 -30.09 2.44 19.88
CA ASN A 170 -31.35 1.70 19.86
C ASN A 170 -32.47 2.49 20.57
N LEU A 171 -33.49 2.82 19.84
CA LEU A 171 -34.65 3.56 20.34
C LEU A 171 -35.82 2.61 20.54
N PHE A 172 -36.21 2.32 21.80
CA PHE A 172 -37.34 1.51 22.12
C PHE A 172 -38.60 2.38 22.22
N SER A 173 -39.63 2.04 21.44
CA SER A 173 -40.93 2.66 21.60
C SER A 173 -41.66 2.08 22.82
N LYS A 174 -42.69 2.77 23.32
CA LYS A 174 -43.55 2.28 24.43
C LYS A 174 -44.28 0.97 24.06
N SER A 175 -44.43 0.69 22.78
CA SER A 175 -45.03 -0.56 22.25
C SER A 175 -44.03 -1.69 22.07
N GLY A 176 -42.79 -1.55 22.52
CA GLY A 176 -41.72 -2.58 22.40
C GLY A 176 -41.06 -2.67 21.05
N ILE A 177 -41.32 -1.71 20.14
CA ILE A 177 -40.68 -1.70 18.82
C ILE A 177 -39.27 -1.06 18.96
N LEU A 178 -38.24 -1.78 18.46
CA LEU A 178 -36.91 -1.31 18.34
C LEU A 178 -36.72 -0.50 17.03
N ASN A 179 -36.26 0.72 17.14
CA ASN A 179 -35.93 1.56 15.99
C ASN A 179 -34.42 1.87 16.03
N LYS A 180 -33.75 1.83 14.86
CA LYS A 180 -32.37 2.24 14.65
C LYS A 180 -32.29 2.99 13.32
N TYR A 181 -31.62 4.12 13.31
CA TYR A 181 -31.46 4.97 12.13
C TYR A 181 -29.98 5.04 11.76
N ASN A 182 -29.69 4.85 10.47
CA ASN A 182 -28.36 4.99 9.91
C ASN A 182 -28.42 5.99 8.75
N PHE A 183 -27.55 7.00 8.78
CA PHE A 183 -27.41 7.97 7.71
C PHE A 183 -25.98 7.97 7.19
N ILE A 184 -25.81 8.02 5.87
CA ILE A 184 -24.52 8.09 5.20
C ILE A 184 -24.56 9.28 4.24
N VAL A 185 -23.61 10.19 4.40
CA VAL A 185 -23.31 11.23 3.42
C VAL A 185 -21.97 10.89 2.78
N LYS A 186 -21.95 10.71 1.47
CA LYS A 186 -20.77 10.31 0.71
C LYS A 186 -20.39 11.38 -0.30
N ASN A 187 -19.11 11.77 -0.30
CA ASN A 187 -18.50 12.59 -1.33
C ASN A 187 -17.42 11.77 -2.04
N VAL A 188 -17.44 11.73 -3.37
CA VAL A 188 -16.48 10.97 -4.19
C VAL A 188 -15.89 11.90 -5.24
N ILE A 189 -14.56 11.97 -5.27
CA ILE A 189 -13.79 12.70 -6.27
C ILE A 189 -12.87 11.72 -6.95
N ILE A 190 -13.00 11.56 -8.27
CA ILE A 190 -12.13 10.70 -9.09
C ILE A 190 -11.53 11.55 -10.20
N LEU A 191 -10.20 11.58 -10.26
CA LEU A 191 -9.44 12.25 -11.31
C LEU A 191 -8.60 11.20 -12.05
N LYS A 192 -8.80 11.08 -13.35
CA LYS A 192 -8.00 10.22 -14.21
C LYS A 192 -7.30 11.08 -15.27
N MET A 193 -5.98 11.04 -15.27
CA MET A 193 -5.14 11.77 -16.21
C MET A 193 -4.36 10.79 -17.08
N LEU A 194 -4.49 10.91 -18.40
CA LEU A 194 -3.67 10.21 -19.38
C LEU A 194 -2.64 11.21 -19.91
N ILE A 195 -1.38 11.04 -19.59
CA ILE A 195 -0.30 11.88 -20.10
C ILE A 195 0.21 11.23 -21.39
N SER A 196 -0.21 11.74 -22.56
CA SER A 196 0.41 11.38 -23.82
C SER A 196 1.59 12.31 -24.09
N LEU A 197 2.79 11.78 -24.12
CA LEU A 197 3.98 12.46 -24.64
C LEU A 197 3.89 12.48 -26.18
N ILE A 198 3.36 13.56 -26.74
CA ILE A 198 3.55 13.87 -28.16
C ILE A 198 4.87 14.62 -28.25
N LEU A 199 5.78 14.14 -29.09
CA LEU A 199 7.02 14.83 -29.45
C LEU A 199 6.71 16.28 -29.88
N GLY A 200 6.90 17.24 -28.97
CA GLY A 200 6.69 18.66 -29.23
C GLY A 200 5.70 19.41 -28.35
N GLY A 201 4.98 18.76 -27.43
CA GLY A 201 4.05 19.47 -26.54
C GLY A 201 3.42 18.55 -25.49
N ILE A 202 3.25 19.06 -24.27
CA ILE A 202 2.52 18.38 -23.19
C ILE A 202 1.03 18.68 -23.39
N SER A 203 0.26 17.68 -23.84
CA SER A 203 -1.20 17.76 -23.87
C SER A 203 -1.78 16.84 -22.79
N GLY A 204 -2.31 17.43 -21.73
CA GLY A 204 -3.03 16.71 -20.68
C GLY A 204 -4.53 16.73 -20.95
N LYS A 205 -5.18 15.57 -20.96
CA LYS A 205 -6.65 15.48 -20.97
C LYS A 205 -7.12 15.06 -19.58
N ILE A 206 -7.84 15.96 -18.91
CA ILE A 206 -8.54 15.67 -17.64
C ILE A 206 -9.92 15.12 -18.02
N LEU A 207 -10.19 13.88 -17.68
CA LEU A 207 -11.52 13.30 -17.73
C LEU A 207 -12.09 13.34 -16.29
N THR A 208 -12.99 14.26 -16.03
CA THR A 208 -13.88 14.24 -14.85
C THR A 208 -15.09 13.36 -15.18
N LEU A 209 -15.30 12.32 -14.38
CA LEU A 209 -16.55 11.57 -14.31
C LEU A 209 -17.34 12.02 -13.11
#